data_6b5360f0047340a231c7872575fb4fa2
#
_entry.id   6b5360f0047340a231c7872575fb4fa2
#
_cell.length_a   1.000
_cell.length_b   1.000
_cell.length_c   1.000
_cell.angle_alpha   90.00
_cell.angle_beta   90.00
_cell.angle_gamma   90.00
#
_symmetry.space_group_name_H-M   'P 1'
#
loop_
_entity.id
_entity.type
_entity.pdbx_description
1 polymer ?
#
loop_
_entity_poly.entity_id
_entity_poly.type
_entity_poly.pdbx_seq_one_letter_code
_entity_poly.pdbx_strand_id
1 'polypeptide(L)'
;LTISDKYYLNFIESIKDDIDFGKSKKQNETFIVEFSSPNTNKPLHLGHIRNNLLGYSISKILEANGKNVKKVQIINDRGIHICKSMIAWKQYGEGKTPKSENIKGDKFVGDYYILFDKIHNQQKNELLKSGIEKDKAEESTQIMQDAKNELMNWENNDEETLKIWNMMNQWVYEGFESTYNLLGVSFDKNYYESQTYLLGKDIIKEGLNKNVFYGKEDSSIWINLDDEGLDEKLLLRSDGTSVYMTQDLGTAVQRISDNENVKGMIYTVGNEQDYHFNVLFKILKRLGYDWASYLSHLSYGMVDLPSGKMKSREGTVVDADDLIYELIDNVKETTENLDKFKSKNEALDYEDYKSIALGALKYYILKVDPKKNILFNPEESIDLNGNTGPFIQYAYVRIQSIIKKYNNEISIDKGYSLNDKEKEILKIIYDLPVVIKNSYKELSPALIANYLYDLVKSYNSLYQNFNILNSESKESTSVRLLISLKTRDVIKLCSELLGIDLPNKM
;
A
#
# COMPACT_ATOMS: atom_id res chain seq x y z
N LEU A 1 25.28 -16.43 -30.73
CA LEU A 1 24.62 -17.70 -30.36
C LEU A 1 23.12 -17.50 -30.48
N THR A 2 22.47 -18.36 -31.34
CA THR A 2 20.99 -18.35 -31.46
C THR A 2 20.46 -19.57 -30.69
N ILE A 3 19.46 -19.33 -29.83
CA ILE A 3 18.77 -20.42 -29.12
C ILE A 3 17.86 -21.14 -30.10
N SER A 4 17.90 -22.48 -30.13
CA SER A 4 17.10 -23.30 -31.05
C SER A 4 15.62 -23.31 -30.68
N ASP A 5 14.75 -23.48 -31.67
CA ASP A 5 13.30 -23.60 -31.48
C ASP A 5 12.96 -24.76 -30.53
N LYS A 6 13.68 -25.89 -30.67
CA LYS A 6 13.53 -27.05 -29.79
C LYS A 6 13.75 -26.73 -28.32
N TYR A 7 14.64 -25.78 -27.98
CA TYR A 7 14.83 -25.35 -26.60
C TYR A 7 13.59 -24.67 -26.05
N TYR A 8 13.02 -23.73 -26.81
CA TYR A 8 11.80 -23.02 -26.41
C TYR A 8 10.59 -23.94 -26.31
N LEU A 9 10.44 -24.89 -27.23
CA LEU A 9 9.35 -25.89 -27.22
C LEU A 9 9.47 -26.83 -26.01
N ASN A 10 10.68 -27.27 -25.67
CA ASN A 10 10.91 -28.05 -24.45
C ASN A 10 10.64 -27.24 -23.19
N PHE A 11 11.05 -25.97 -23.17
CA PHE A 11 10.79 -25.08 -22.05
C PHE A 11 9.29 -24.90 -21.79
N ILE A 12 8.51 -24.49 -22.80
CA ILE A 12 7.07 -24.25 -22.62
C ILE A 12 6.32 -25.54 -22.25
N GLU A 13 6.72 -26.69 -22.79
CA GLU A 13 6.18 -27.99 -22.43
C GLU A 13 6.50 -28.37 -20.98
N SER A 14 7.69 -28.08 -20.51
CA SER A 14 8.11 -28.38 -19.13
C SER A 14 7.34 -27.58 -18.05
N ILE A 15 6.84 -26.41 -18.39
CA ILE A 15 6.11 -25.53 -17.47
C ILE A 15 4.58 -25.51 -17.72
N LYS A 16 4.07 -26.30 -18.70
CA LYS A 16 2.66 -26.20 -19.12
C LYS A 16 1.68 -26.39 -17.96
N ASP A 17 1.96 -27.34 -17.06
CA ASP A 17 1.11 -27.71 -15.92
C ASP A 17 1.63 -27.13 -14.59
N ASP A 18 2.72 -26.35 -14.62
CA ASP A 18 3.29 -25.72 -13.43
C ASP A 18 2.54 -24.41 -13.11
N ILE A 19 1.63 -24.49 -12.13
CA ILE A 19 0.83 -23.36 -11.66
C ILE A 19 1.64 -22.38 -10.78
N ASP A 20 2.76 -22.83 -10.24
CA ASP A 20 3.66 -22.04 -9.40
C ASP A 20 4.89 -21.54 -10.14
N PHE A 21 4.90 -21.69 -11.47
CA PHE A 21 5.99 -21.20 -12.30
C PHE A 21 6.29 -19.73 -12.02
N GLY A 22 7.53 -19.45 -11.68
CA GLY A 22 8.00 -18.11 -11.28
C GLY A 22 8.17 -17.94 -9.77
N LYS A 23 7.49 -18.74 -8.96
CA LYS A 23 7.61 -18.67 -7.50
C LYS A 23 8.81 -19.48 -6.97
N SER A 24 9.38 -19.04 -5.88
CA SER A 24 10.43 -19.76 -5.15
C SER A 24 9.82 -20.77 -4.16
N LYS A 25 10.59 -21.83 -3.84
CA LYS A 25 10.20 -22.77 -2.78
C LYS A 25 10.09 -22.05 -1.43
N LYS A 26 9.11 -22.46 -0.61
CA LYS A 26 8.90 -21.92 0.74
C LYS A 26 10.15 -22.08 1.60
N GLN A 27 10.46 -21.03 2.35
CA GLN A 27 11.56 -20.93 3.30
C GLN A 27 10.99 -20.67 4.69
N ASN A 28 11.72 -21.09 5.74
CA ASN A 28 11.32 -20.82 7.12
C ASN A 28 11.92 -19.47 7.60
N GLU A 29 11.65 -18.41 6.85
CA GLU A 29 12.05 -17.04 7.16
C GLU A 29 10.82 -16.14 7.15
N THR A 30 10.60 -15.43 8.25
CA THR A 30 9.48 -14.49 8.38
C THR A 30 9.97 -13.06 8.14
N PHE A 31 9.25 -12.31 7.32
CA PHE A 31 9.41 -10.87 7.16
C PHE A 31 8.16 -10.15 7.65
N ILE A 32 8.36 -9.08 8.39
CA ILE A 32 7.27 -8.18 8.80
C ILE A 32 7.25 -7.02 7.81
N VAL A 33 6.08 -6.71 7.26
CA VAL A 33 5.87 -5.55 6.37
C VAL A 33 4.88 -4.62 7.04
N GLU A 34 5.37 -3.44 7.42
CA GLU A 34 4.53 -2.37 7.95
C GLU A 34 4.12 -1.43 6.84
N PHE A 35 2.82 -1.12 6.79
CA PHE A 35 2.25 -0.11 5.88
C PHE A 35 0.92 0.41 6.42
N SER A 36 0.34 1.42 5.74
CA SER A 36 -0.83 2.21 6.16
C SER A 36 -0.51 3.13 7.35
N SER A 37 -0.56 2.63 8.56
CA SER A 37 -0.22 3.35 9.81
C SER A 37 -0.90 4.72 9.93
N PRO A 38 -2.25 4.78 9.87
CA PRO A 38 -2.99 6.04 9.81
C PRO A 38 -3.24 6.66 11.19
N ASN A 39 -3.58 7.97 11.19
CA ASN A 39 -4.07 8.68 12.37
C ASN A 39 -5.59 8.62 12.44
N THR A 40 -6.16 8.41 13.63
CA THR A 40 -7.61 8.22 13.81
C THR A 40 -8.42 9.54 13.86
N ASN A 41 -7.87 10.63 13.37
CA ASN A 41 -8.54 11.93 13.31
C ASN A 41 -9.06 12.32 11.91
N LYS A 42 -8.91 11.45 10.91
CA LYS A 42 -9.31 11.73 9.53
C LYS A 42 -9.41 10.44 8.72
N PRO A 43 -10.18 10.44 7.60
CA PRO A 43 -10.25 9.30 6.70
C PRO A 43 -8.93 9.05 5.95
N LEU A 44 -8.82 7.87 5.36
CA LEU A 44 -7.72 7.55 4.44
C LEU A 44 -7.84 8.41 3.16
N HIS A 45 -6.71 8.71 2.54
CA HIS A 45 -6.62 9.54 1.34
C HIS A 45 -5.68 8.93 0.29
N LEU A 46 -5.57 9.54 -0.89
CA LEU A 46 -4.75 9.04 -2.01
C LEU A 46 -3.31 8.68 -1.61
N GLY A 47 -2.68 9.43 -0.69
CA GLY A 47 -1.36 9.08 -0.14
C GLY A 47 -1.37 7.76 0.62
N HIS A 48 -2.44 7.48 1.39
CA HIS A 48 -2.62 6.18 2.05
C HIS A 48 -2.89 5.06 1.04
N ILE A 49 -3.63 5.32 -0.05
CA ILE A 49 -3.81 4.36 -1.13
C ILE A 49 -2.45 3.92 -1.66
N ARG A 50 -1.55 4.87 -2.01
CA ARG A 50 -0.21 4.55 -2.51
C ARG A 50 0.58 3.70 -1.52
N ASN A 51 0.59 4.10 -0.25
CA ASN A 51 1.26 3.38 0.83
C ASN A 51 0.75 1.94 0.94
N ASN A 52 -0.57 1.76 1.02
CA ASN A 52 -1.24 0.47 1.12
C ASN A 52 -0.92 -0.45 -0.06
N LEU A 53 -0.99 0.08 -1.28
CA LEU A 53 -0.71 -0.70 -2.49
C LEU A 53 0.73 -1.15 -2.57
N LEU A 54 1.70 -0.28 -2.21
CA LEU A 54 3.12 -0.63 -2.17
C LEU A 54 3.39 -1.71 -1.13
N GLY A 55 2.95 -1.51 0.12
CA GLY A 55 3.18 -2.47 1.21
C GLY A 55 2.52 -3.82 0.94
N TYR A 56 1.28 -3.82 0.44
CA TYR A 56 0.57 -5.05 0.10
C TYR A 56 1.22 -5.81 -1.05
N SER A 57 1.59 -5.12 -2.14
CA SER A 57 2.26 -5.74 -3.28
C SER A 57 3.64 -6.31 -2.90
N ILE A 58 4.45 -5.58 -2.12
CA ILE A 58 5.73 -6.11 -1.62
C ILE A 58 5.51 -7.34 -0.74
N SER A 59 4.46 -7.37 0.07
CA SER A 59 4.10 -8.56 0.85
C SER A 59 3.86 -9.77 -0.06
N LYS A 60 3.09 -9.61 -1.13
CA LYS A 60 2.83 -10.67 -2.12
C LYS A 60 4.09 -11.09 -2.88
N ILE A 61 4.96 -10.16 -3.24
CA ILE A 61 6.23 -10.43 -3.91
C ILE A 61 7.18 -11.22 -2.99
N LEU A 62 7.22 -10.91 -1.69
CA LEU A 62 7.95 -11.68 -0.68
C LEU A 62 7.42 -13.11 -0.56
N GLU A 63 6.09 -13.29 -0.50
CA GLU A 63 5.44 -14.60 -0.48
C GLU A 63 5.82 -15.42 -1.72
N ALA A 64 5.82 -14.82 -2.92
CA ALA A 64 6.24 -15.47 -4.15
C ALA A 64 7.74 -15.83 -4.16
N ASN A 65 8.57 -15.11 -3.40
CA ASN A 65 9.98 -15.45 -3.16
C ASN A 65 10.18 -16.46 -2.01
N GLY A 66 9.10 -17.12 -1.58
CA GLY A 66 9.14 -18.22 -0.60
C GLY A 66 9.21 -17.77 0.86
N LYS A 67 9.00 -16.49 1.16
CA LYS A 67 9.03 -15.97 2.54
C LYS A 67 7.67 -16.09 3.22
N ASN A 68 7.68 -16.28 4.55
CA ASN A 68 6.49 -16.04 5.35
C ASN A 68 6.37 -14.53 5.59
N VAL A 69 5.19 -13.97 5.43
CA VAL A 69 4.99 -12.52 5.59
C VAL A 69 3.96 -12.26 6.69
N LYS A 70 4.27 -11.27 7.53
CA LYS A 70 3.35 -10.68 8.50
C LYS A 70 3.10 -9.22 8.13
N LYS A 71 1.90 -8.95 7.67
CA LYS A 71 1.44 -7.59 7.34
C LYS A 71 0.95 -6.91 8.60
N VAL A 72 1.55 -5.78 8.96
CA VAL A 72 1.23 -5.05 10.18
C VAL A 72 1.04 -3.57 9.90
N GLN A 73 0.33 -2.90 10.79
CA GLN A 73 0.27 -1.43 10.86
C GLN A 73 0.34 -0.97 12.30
N ILE A 74 0.72 0.30 12.49
CA ILE A 74 0.55 0.99 13.76
C ILE A 74 -0.50 2.09 13.57
N ILE A 75 -1.59 1.99 14.33
CA ILE A 75 -2.66 2.98 14.28
C ILE A 75 -2.37 4.05 15.34
N ASN A 76 -2.27 5.29 14.90
CA ASN A 76 -2.01 6.43 15.75
C ASN A 76 -3.33 6.93 16.35
N ASP A 77 -3.70 6.34 17.47
CA ASP A 77 -4.99 6.50 18.14
C ASP A 77 -4.94 7.37 19.40
N ARG A 78 -3.80 8.04 19.67
CA ARG A 78 -3.60 8.94 20.82
C ARG A 78 -3.00 10.30 20.42
N GLY A 79 -3.00 11.20 21.37
CA GLY A 79 -2.36 12.51 21.25
C GLY A 79 -3.34 13.64 20.96
N ILE A 80 -2.79 14.86 20.88
CA ILE A 80 -3.59 16.10 20.82
C ILE A 80 -4.56 16.14 19.61
N HIS A 81 -4.17 15.54 18.47
CA HIS A 81 -5.02 15.55 17.27
C HIS A 81 -6.31 14.73 17.46
N ILE A 82 -6.24 13.65 18.23
CA ILE A 82 -7.42 12.84 18.55
C ILE A 82 -8.32 13.61 19.52
N CYS A 83 -7.72 14.25 20.56
CA CYS A 83 -8.44 15.06 21.52
C CYS A 83 -9.15 16.27 20.87
N LYS A 84 -8.59 16.84 19.79
CA LYS A 84 -9.27 17.89 19.00
C LYS A 84 -10.61 17.43 18.46
N SER A 85 -10.67 16.25 17.83
CA SER A 85 -11.93 15.68 17.32
C SER A 85 -12.89 15.37 18.47
N MET A 86 -12.38 14.83 19.60
CA MET A 86 -13.18 14.51 20.78
C MET A 86 -13.85 15.77 21.36
N ILE A 87 -13.11 16.85 21.56
CA ILE A 87 -13.64 18.11 22.12
C ILE A 87 -14.67 18.74 21.18
N ALA A 88 -14.41 18.77 19.87
CA ALA A 88 -15.38 19.27 18.90
C ALA A 88 -16.69 18.45 18.93
N TRP A 89 -16.60 17.13 19.03
CA TRP A 89 -17.77 16.27 19.15
C TRP A 89 -18.49 16.46 20.50
N LYS A 90 -17.77 16.56 21.63
CA LYS A 90 -18.37 16.82 22.96
C LYS A 90 -19.14 18.12 22.98
N GLN A 91 -18.63 19.18 22.38
CA GLN A 91 -19.23 20.54 22.46
C GLN A 91 -20.32 20.77 21.40
N TYR A 92 -20.22 20.14 20.21
CA TYR A 92 -21.09 20.45 19.08
C TYR A 92 -21.76 19.23 18.45
N GLY A 93 -21.49 18.03 18.94
CA GLY A 93 -22.01 16.78 18.34
C GLY A 93 -23.43 16.44 18.77
N GLU A 94 -23.97 17.03 19.84
CA GLU A 94 -25.35 16.81 20.30
C GLU A 94 -25.74 15.32 20.43
N GLY A 95 -24.77 14.45 20.70
CA GLY A 95 -24.96 13.00 20.80
C GLY A 95 -25.09 12.28 19.45
N LYS A 96 -24.85 12.93 18.33
CA LYS A 96 -24.82 12.34 16.99
C LYS A 96 -23.75 11.26 16.88
N THR A 97 -24.02 10.25 16.05
CA THR A 97 -23.13 9.13 15.78
C THR A 97 -23.02 8.88 14.28
N PRO A 98 -21.99 8.17 13.79
CA PRO A 98 -21.92 7.78 12.36
C PRO A 98 -23.21 7.12 11.88
N LYS A 99 -23.81 6.27 12.70
CA LYS A 99 -25.05 5.56 12.39
C LYS A 99 -26.26 6.50 12.27
N SER A 100 -26.40 7.48 13.19
CA SER A 100 -27.52 8.44 13.15
C SER A 100 -27.49 9.35 11.92
N GLU A 101 -26.28 9.69 11.47
CA GLU A 101 -26.05 10.59 10.34
C GLU A 101 -25.89 9.83 9.00
N ASN A 102 -25.83 8.49 9.03
CA ASN A 102 -25.53 7.64 7.88
C ASN A 102 -24.21 8.04 7.18
N ILE A 103 -23.17 8.31 7.97
CA ILE A 103 -21.83 8.70 7.52
C ILE A 103 -20.84 7.63 8.01
N LYS A 104 -19.81 7.33 7.21
CA LYS A 104 -18.73 6.43 7.58
C LYS A 104 -17.97 6.97 8.78
N GLY A 105 -17.53 6.09 9.71
CA GLY A 105 -17.01 6.48 11.00
C GLY A 105 -15.77 7.38 10.97
N ASP A 106 -14.80 7.09 10.12
CA ASP A 106 -13.57 7.89 9.97
C ASP A 106 -13.86 9.27 9.35
N LYS A 107 -14.81 9.34 8.39
CA LYS A 107 -15.28 10.60 7.80
C LYS A 107 -16.02 11.43 8.85
N PHE A 108 -16.91 10.81 9.62
CA PHE A 108 -17.64 11.46 10.70
C PHE A 108 -16.68 12.09 11.73
N VAL A 109 -15.68 11.35 12.21
CA VAL A 109 -14.68 11.87 13.14
C VAL A 109 -13.80 12.95 12.51
N GLY A 110 -13.47 12.79 11.22
CA GLY A 110 -12.75 13.78 10.43
C GLY A 110 -13.47 15.11 10.29
N ASP A 111 -14.81 15.10 10.15
CA ASP A 111 -15.62 16.31 10.09
C ASP A 111 -15.54 17.11 11.39
N TYR A 112 -15.47 16.46 12.56
CA TYR A 112 -15.23 17.12 13.84
C TYR A 112 -13.81 17.65 13.98
N TYR A 113 -12.82 17.00 13.37
CA TYR A 113 -11.47 17.56 13.30
C TYR A 113 -11.45 18.87 12.50
N ILE A 114 -12.13 18.92 11.37
CA ILE A 114 -12.27 20.13 10.54
C ILE A 114 -13.05 21.20 11.29
N LEU A 115 -14.11 20.82 11.99
CA LEU A 115 -14.89 21.74 12.83
C LEU A 115 -14.02 22.36 13.93
N PHE A 116 -13.18 21.55 14.61
CA PHE A 116 -12.22 22.06 15.59
C PHE A 116 -11.33 23.13 14.99
N ASP A 117 -10.70 22.85 13.84
CA ASP A 117 -9.78 23.79 13.19
C ASP A 117 -10.49 25.10 12.79
N LYS A 118 -11.75 25.02 12.35
CA LYS A 118 -12.56 26.20 12.03
C LYS A 118 -12.80 27.08 13.26
N ILE A 119 -13.22 26.50 14.40
CA ILE A 119 -13.48 27.20 15.64
C ILE A 119 -12.19 27.77 16.21
N HIS A 120 -11.11 26.98 16.22
CA HIS A 120 -9.79 27.39 16.64
C HIS A 120 -9.32 28.64 15.88
N ASN A 121 -9.45 28.64 14.55
CA ASN A 121 -9.08 29.77 13.71
C ASN A 121 -9.95 31.00 13.95
N GLN A 122 -11.23 30.85 14.26
CA GLN A 122 -12.12 31.95 14.66
C GLN A 122 -11.64 32.58 15.97
N GLN A 123 -11.46 31.79 17.01
CA GLN A 123 -10.99 32.26 18.33
C GLN A 123 -9.58 32.86 18.23
N LYS A 124 -8.68 32.27 17.45
CA LYS A 124 -7.34 32.83 17.21
C LYS A 124 -7.41 34.21 16.58
N ASN A 125 -8.25 34.41 15.57
CA ASN A 125 -8.42 35.72 14.94
C ASN A 125 -8.98 36.79 15.88
N GLU A 126 -9.84 36.43 16.84
CA GLU A 126 -10.33 37.33 17.89
C GLU A 126 -9.19 37.73 18.83
N LEU A 127 -8.36 36.78 19.25
CA LEU A 127 -7.19 37.06 20.10
C LEU A 127 -6.15 37.95 19.39
N LEU A 128 -5.90 37.74 18.12
CA LEU A 128 -5.01 38.59 17.31
C LEU A 128 -5.55 40.02 17.20
N LYS A 129 -6.87 40.20 17.03
CA LYS A 129 -7.52 41.52 17.00
C LYS A 129 -7.42 42.25 18.36
N SER A 130 -7.34 41.49 19.47
CA SER A 130 -7.15 42.04 20.82
C SER A 130 -5.67 42.34 21.13
N GLY A 131 -4.74 42.15 20.18
CA GLY A 131 -3.33 42.50 20.33
C GLY A 131 -2.45 41.40 20.92
N ILE A 132 -2.92 40.16 20.99
CA ILE A 132 -2.11 39.01 21.41
C ILE A 132 -1.21 38.55 20.27
N GLU A 133 0.06 38.27 20.57
CA GLU A 133 1.04 37.75 19.61
C GLU A 133 0.58 36.41 18.98
N LYS A 134 0.94 36.18 17.74
CA LYS A 134 0.48 35.05 16.93
C LYS A 134 0.68 33.68 17.61
N ASP A 135 1.89 33.42 18.13
CA ASP A 135 2.21 32.12 18.76
C ASP A 135 1.43 31.92 20.06
N LYS A 136 1.26 33.01 20.85
CA LYS A 136 0.42 32.98 22.04
C LYS A 136 -1.05 32.79 21.69
N ALA A 137 -1.54 33.46 20.64
CA ALA A 137 -2.92 33.35 20.21
C ALA A 137 -3.24 31.91 19.73
N GLU A 138 -2.31 31.25 19.01
CA GLU A 138 -2.42 29.85 18.58
C GLU A 138 -2.62 28.90 19.77
N GLU A 139 -1.83 29.08 20.82
CA GLU A 139 -1.82 28.23 22.00
C GLU A 139 -2.93 28.55 23.03
N SER A 140 -3.51 29.74 23.00
CA SER A 140 -4.38 30.28 24.07
C SER A 140 -5.88 30.27 23.70
N THR A 141 -6.27 29.73 22.53
CA THR A 141 -7.70 29.60 22.20
C THR A 141 -8.38 28.67 23.21
N GLN A 142 -9.63 28.97 23.60
CA GLN A 142 -10.36 28.14 24.57
C GLN A 142 -10.46 26.68 24.10
N ILE A 143 -10.82 26.45 22.83
CA ILE A 143 -10.98 25.07 22.31
C ILE A 143 -9.63 24.30 22.30
N MET A 144 -8.48 24.98 22.10
CA MET A 144 -7.17 24.35 22.20
C MET A 144 -6.82 23.99 23.64
N GLN A 145 -7.13 24.86 24.60
CA GLN A 145 -6.96 24.56 26.02
C GLN A 145 -7.83 23.36 26.45
N ASP A 146 -9.08 23.31 25.98
CA ASP A 146 -9.97 22.18 26.25
C ASP A 146 -9.39 20.87 25.68
N ALA A 147 -8.81 20.88 24.46
CA ALA A 147 -8.15 19.70 23.86
C ALA A 147 -6.91 19.28 24.65
N LYS A 148 -6.11 20.22 25.15
CA LYS A 148 -4.96 19.93 26.03
C LYS A 148 -5.41 19.31 27.36
N ASN A 149 -6.48 19.83 27.96
CA ASN A 149 -7.07 19.25 29.16
C ASN A 149 -7.60 17.84 28.92
N GLU A 150 -8.26 17.61 27.79
CA GLU A 150 -8.74 16.26 27.41
C GLU A 150 -7.57 15.28 27.26
N LEU A 151 -6.42 15.72 26.71
CA LEU A 151 -5.22 14.86 26.62
C LEU A 151 -4.68 14.55 28.04
N MET A 152 -4.63 15.53 28.94
CA MET A 152 -4.22 15.28 30.33
C MET A 152 -5.18 14.33 31.05
N ASN A 153 -6.50 14.47 30.83
CA ASN A 153 -7.50 13.54 31.36
C ASN A 153 -7.28 12.12 30.86
N TRP A 154 -7.02 11.98 29.55
CA TRP A 154 -6.69 10.69 28.94
C TRP A 154 -5.45 10.05 29.59
N GLU A 155 -4.37 10.84 29.80
CA GLU A 155 -3.13 10.37 30.42
C GLU A 155 -3.33 10.00 31.90
N ASN A 156 -4.27 10.65 32.59
CA ASN A 156 -4.66 10.35 33.95
C ASN A 156 -5.73 9.25 34.09
N ASN A 157 -6.10 8.58 32.99
CA ASN A 157 -7.10 7.52 32.94
C ASN A 157 -8.50 7.97 33.39
N ASP A 158 -8.92 9.19 33.06
CA ASP A 158 -10.28 9.66 33.34
C ASP A 158 -11.31 8.79 32.60
N GLU A 159 -12.29 8.25 33.33
CA GLU A 159 -13.23 7.25 32.79
C GLU A 159 -14.11 7.82 31.67
N GLU A 160 -14.56 9.07 31.77
CA GLU A 160 -15.41 9.69 30.75
C GLU A 160 -14.60 9.94 29.47
N THR A 161 -13.41 10.47 29.60
CA THR A 161 -12.49 10.72 28.49
C THR A 161 -12.14 9.42 27.78
N LEU A 162 -11.77 8.37 28.51
CA LEU A 162 -11.47 7.04 27.92
C LEU A 162 -12.67 6.42 27.22
N LYS A 163 -13.89 6.61 27.75
CA LYS A 163 -15.11 6.11 27.10
C LYS A 163 -15.35 6.77 25.75
N ILE A 164 -15.20 8.09 25.66
CA ILE A 164 -15.38 8.83 24.41
C ILE A 164 -14.26 8.49 23.41
N TRP A 165 -13.02 8.46 23.89
CA TRP A 165 -11.86 8.06 23.11
C TRP A 165 -12.03 6.66 22.49
N ASN A 166 -12.41 5.66 23.28
CA ASN A 166 -12.69 4.31 22.79
C ASN A 166 -13.81 4.29 21.74
N MET A 167 -14.92 4.98 22.04
CA MET A 167 -16.07 5.03 21.14
C MET A 167 -15.72 5.66 19.78
N MET A 168 -15.04 6.81 19.78
CA MET A 168 -14.70 7.50 18.54
C MET A 168 -13.64 6.76 17.74
N ASN A 169 -12.61 6.19 18.40
CA ASN A 169 -11.63 5.36 17.71
C ASN A 169 -12.24 4.10 17.11
N GLN A 170 -13.22 3.46 17.80
CA GLN A 170 -13.93 2.30 17.22
C GLN A 170 -14.65 2.67 15.94
N TRP A 171 -15.30 3.84 15.86
CA TRP A 171 -15.91 4.31 14.61
C TRP A 171 -14.88 4.48 13.49
N VAL A 172 -13.70 5.00 13.81
CA VAL A 172 -12.63 5.18 12.83
C VAL A 172 -12.06 3.83 12.38
N TYR A 173 -11.85 2.88 13.29
CA TYR A 173 -11.35 1.55 12.95
C TYR A 173 -12.29 0.83 11.99
N GLU A 174 -13.60 0.88 12.24
CA GLU A 174 -14.62 0.34 11.33
C GLU A 174 -14.59 1.03 9.95
N GLY A 175 -14.36 2.35 9.94
CA GLY A 175 -14.18 3.13 8.73
C GLY A 175 -12.95 2.70 7.93
N PHE A 176 -11.79 2.56 8.58
CA PHE A 176 -10.56 2.09 7.93
C PHE A 176 -10.71 0.68 7.37
N GLU A 177 -11.33 -0.25 8.12
CA GLU A 177 -11.56 -1.61 7.67
C GLU A 177 -12.42 -1.65 6.40
N SER A 178 -13.44 -0.77 6.31
CA SER A 178 -14.25 -0.63 5.10
C SER A 178 -13.40 -0.22 3.88
N THR A 179 -12.50 0.77 4.03
CA THR A 179 -11.59 1.18 2.95
C THR A 179 -10.59 0.07 2.60
N TYR A 180 -10.01 -0.63 3.58
CA TYR A 180 -9.11 -1.75 3.32
C TYR A 180 -9.78 -2.88 2.54
N ASN A 181 -11.02 -3.22 2.93
CA ASN A 181 -11.83 -4.20 2.21
C ASN A 181 -12.14 -3.75 0.77
N LEU A 182 -12.44 -2.47 0.56
CA LEU A 182 -12.65 -1.89 -0.76
C LEU A 182 -11.39 -1.99 -1.64
N LEU A 183 -10.21 -1.71 -1.04
CA LEU A 183 -8.92 -1.84 -1.72
C LEU A 183 -8.43 -3.28 -1.88
N GLY A 184 -9.04 -4.26 -1.20
CA GLY A 184 -8.55 -5.64 -1.15
C GLY A 184 -7.23 -5.78 -0.39
N VAL A 185 -7.01 -4.96 0.66
CA VAL A 185 -5.84 -4.96 1.53
C VAL A 185 -6.21 -5.52 2.90
N SER A 186 -5.31 -6.26 3.53
CA SER A 186 -5.55 -6.85 4.85
C SER A 186 -4.28 -6.87 5.70
N PHE A 187 -4.45 -6.92 7.02
CA PHE A 187 -3.39 -6.99 8.01
C PHE A 187 -3.52 -8.24 8.87
N ASP A 188 -2.38 -8.81 9.26
CA ASP A 188 -2.32 -9.94 10.19
C ASP A 188 -2.37 -9.47 11.65
N LYS A 189 -1.85 -8.24 11.93
CA LYS A 189 -1.89 -7.64 13.26
C LYS A 189 -1.89 -6.11 13.19
N ASN A 190 -2.75 -5.51 14.01
CA ASN A 190 -2.74 -4.08 14.27
C ASN A 190 -2.01 -3.79 15.58
N TYR A 191 -1.10 -2.81 15.57
CA TYR A 191 -0.52 -2.19 16.74
C TYR A 191 -1.20 -0.84 16.96
N TYR A 192 -1.29 -0.39 18.20
CA TYR A 192 -1.92 0.88 18.56
C TYR A 192 -0.92 1.74 19.32
N GLU A 193 -0.79 3.01 18.94
CA GLU A 193 0.14 3.92 19.60
C GLU A 193 -0.17 4.04 21.09
N SER A 194 -1.46 4.04 21.48
CA SER A 194 -1.92 4.02 22.87
C SER A 194 -1.35 2.87 23.71
N GLN A 195 -0.94 1.76 23.08
CA GLN A 195 -0.36 0.59 23.74
C GLN A 195 1.17 0.55 23.63
N THR A 196 1.74 1.15 22.58
CA THR A 196 3.17 1.01 22.26
C THR A 196 4.02 2.18 22.73
N TYR A 197 3.44 3.33 23.05
CA TYR A 197 4.20 4.54 23.41
C TYR A 197 5.11 4.42 24.64
N LEU A 198 4.87 3.44 25.51
CA LEU A 198 5.69 3.17 26.70
C LEU A 198 6.81 2.14 26.48
N LEU A 199 6.79 1.41 25.35
CA LEU A 199 7.68 0.26 25.13
C LEU A 199 9.17 0.63 25.04
N GLY A 200 9.49 1.87 24.70
CA GLY A 200 10.89 2.29 24.54
C GLY A 200 11.69 2.42 25.84
N LYS A 201 11.03 2.48 27.01
CA LYS A 201 11.74 2.73 28.29
C LYS A 201 12.73 1.63 28.69
N ASP A 202 12.40 0.38 28.39
CA ASP A 202 13.31 -0.75 28.72
C ASP A 202 14.49 -0.79 27.76
N ILE A 203 14.32 -0.40 26.49
CA ILE A 203 15.39 -0.23 25.51
C ILE A 203 16.39 0.85 25.95
N ILE A 204 15.88 1.94 26.57
CA ILE A 204 16.78 2.97 27.15
C ILE A 204 17.67 2.39 28.22
N LYS A 205 17.12 1.59 29.15
CA LYS A 205 17.92 0.92 30.20
C LYS A 205 18.94 -0.04 29.60
N GLU A 206 18.53 -0.83 28.61
CA GLU A 206 19.43 -1.73 27.90
C GLU A 206 20.60 -0.97 27.25
N GLY A 207 20.32 0.11 26.54
CA GLY A 207 21.35 0.92 25.88
C GLY A 207 22.32 1.60 26.84
N LEU A 208 21.85 2.04 28.00
CA LEU A 208 22.71 2.58 29.06
C LEU A 208 23.61 1.49 29.64
N ASN A 209 23.07 0.30 29.94
CA ASN A 209 23.84 -0.83 30.46
C ASN A 209 24.91 -1.33 29.48
N LYS A 210 24.66 -1.22 28.17
CA LYS A 210 25.61 -1.58 27.10
C LYS A 210 26.58 -0.44 26.76
N ASN A 211 26.52 0.72 27.41
CA ASN A 211 27.27 1.94 27.08
C ASN A 211 27.07 2.43 25.61
N VAL A 212 25.93 2.10 25.01
CA VAL A 212 25.51 2.60 23.70
C VAL A 212 24.82 3.96 23.83
N PHE A 213 24.10 4.16 24.93
CA PHE A 213 23.47 5.42 25.28
C PHE A 213 24.18 6.05 26.48
N TYR A 214 24.05 7.37 26.63
CA TYR A 214 24.65 8.12 27.75
C TYR A 214 23.72 9.23 28.23
N GLY A 215 23.83 9.55 29.51
CA GLY A 215 23.10 10.63 30.14
C GLY A 215 23.86 11.95 30.08
N LYS A 216 23.14 13.07 29.90
CA LYS A 216 23.66 14.44 30.09
C LYS A 216 23.35 14.97 31.50
N GLU A 217 23.94 16.10 31.87
CA GLU A 217 23.77 16.71 33.19
C GLU A 217 22.32 17.06 33.54
N ASP A 218 21.51 17.36 32.53
CA ASP A 218 20.08 17.65 32.67
C ASP A 218 19.20 16.39 32.79
N SER A 219 19.79 15.20 32.94
CA SER A 219 19.14 13.89 33.01
C SER A 219 18.54 13.41 31.68
N SER A 220 18.71 14.11 30.59
CA SER A 220 18.33 13.64 29.27
C SER A 220 19.24 12.51 28.78
N ILE A 221 18.72 11.59 27.95
CA ILE A 221 19.48 10.45 27.45
C ILE A 221 19.64 10.57 25.94
N TRP A 222 20.86 10.34 25.47
CA TRP A 222 21.32 10.55 24.11
C TRP A 222 22.09 9.38 23.57
N ILE A 223 22.21 9.32 22.25
CA ILE A 223 23.18 8.49 21.51
C ILE A 223 24.03 9.38 20.59
N ASN A 224 25.33 9.14 20.58
CA ASN A 224 26.24 9.75 19.60
C ASN A 224 26.34 8.84 18.37
N LEU A 225 26.17 9.43 17.17
CA LEU A 225 26.28 8.77 15.87
C LEU A 225 27.28 9.48 14.93
N ASP A 226 28.17 10.33 15.46
CA ASP A 226 29.11 11.15 14.69
C ASP A 226 30.03 10.29 13.79
N ASP A 227 30.46 9.13 14.28
CA ASP A 227 31.29 8.16 13.56
C ASP A 227 30.56 7.54 12.33
N GLU A 228 29.24 7.70 12.26
CA GLU A 228 28.40 7.29 11.12
C GLU A 228 27.94 8.49 10.26
N GLY A 229 28.47 9.69 10.55
CA GLY A 229 28.12 10.92 9.84
C GLY A 229 26.72 11.45 10.14
N LEU A 230 26.19 11.13 11.33
CA LEU A 230 24.91 11.59 11.83
C LEU A 230 25.11 12.37 13.15
N ASP A 231 24.18 13.30 13.43
CA ASP A 231 24.24 14.05 14.69
C ASP A 231 23.86 13.20 15.91
N GLU A 232 24.20 13.70 17.11
CA GLU A 232 23.65 13.14 18.35
C GLU A 232 22.12 13.14 18.33
N LYS A 233 21.50 12.10 18.89
CA LYS A 233 20.05 11.97 18.97
C LYS A 233 19.57 11.87 20.40
N LEU A 234 18.59 12.71 20.71
CA LEU A 234 17.83 12.64 21.97
C LEU A 234 16.93 11.39 21.93
N LEU A 235 16.97 10.62 23.00
CA LEU A 235 16.15 9.42 23.20
C LEU A 235 15.16 9.61 24.35
N LEU A 236 15.56 10.31 25.41
CA LEU A 236 14.68 10.62 26.55
C LEU A 236 14.91 12.07 26.97
N ARG A 237 13.84 12.82 27.17
CA ARG A 237 13.92 14.20 27.68
C ARG A 237 14.30 14.22 29.14
N SER A 238 14.71 15.38 29.63
CA SER A 238 15.10 15.63 31.05
C SER A 238 13.98 15.32 32.03
N ASP A 239 12.72 15.48 31.64
CA ASP A 239 11.52 15.13 32.41
C ASP A 239 11.14 13.64 32.37
N GLY A 240 11.95 12.79 31.70
CA GLY A 240 11.72 11.35 31.55
C GLY A 240 10.69 10.99 30.49
N THR A 241 10.24 11.94 29.66
CA THR A 241 9.33 11.64 28.55
C THR A 241 10.08 11.14 27.32
N SER A 242 9.49 10.12 26.65
CA SER A 242 10.02 9.54 25.42
C SER A 242 9.82 10.47 24.22
N VAL A 243 10.73 10.35 23.24
CA VAL A 243 10.57 10.95 21.91
C VAL A 243 10.11 9.86 20.92
N TYR A 244 9.68 10.24 19.71
CA TYR A 244 9.24 9.30 18.69
C TYR A 244 10.28 8.20 18.40
N MET A 245 11.56 8.53 18.32
CA MET A 245 12.62 7.55 18.12
C MET A 245 12.59 6.43 19.15
N THR A 246 12.37 6.75 20.41
CA THR A 246 12.31 5.77 21.52
C THR A 246 11.09 4.86 21.41
N GLN A 247 9.96 5.41 20.98
CA GLN A 247 8.74 4.64 20.75
C GLN A 247 8.94 3.65 19.59
N ASP A 248 9.58 4.09 18.49
CA ASP A 248 9.85 3.25 17.33
C ASP A 248 10.86 2.14 17.65
N LEU A 249 11.87 2.41 18.46
CA LEU A 249 12.79 1.38 18.97
C LEU A 249 12.01 0.30 19.73
N GLY A 250 11.15 0.70 20.67
CA GLY A 250 10.32 -0.21 21.46
C GLY A 250 9.37 -1.03 20.59
N THR A 251 8.71 -0.39 19.64
CA THR A 251 7.78 -1.05 18.73
C THR A 251 8.50 -2.06 17.80
N ALA A 252 9.69 -1.72 17.33
CA ALA A 252 10.50 -2.63 16.50
C ALA A 252 10.85 -3.91 17.28
N VAL A 253 11.33 -3.79 18.52
CA VAL A 253 11.67 -4.93 19.37
C VAL A 253 10.43 -5.76 19.70
N GLN A 254 9.30 -5.12 20.04
CA GLN A 254 8.04 -5.79 20.31
C GLN A 254 7.57 -6.65 19.13
N ARG A 255 7.65 -6.12 17.90
CA ARG A 255 7.25 -6.84 16.69
C ARG A 255 8.08 -8.09 16.44
N ILE A 256 9.38 -8.04 16.74
CA ILE A 256 10.26 -9.21 16.65
C ILE A 256 9.85 -10.25 17.71
N SER A 257 9.59 -9.83 18.95
CA SER A 257 9.20 -10.75 20.02
C SER A 257 7.84 -11.41 19.82
N ASP A 258 6.94 -10.74 19.10
CA ASP A 258 5.59 -11.22 18.80
C ASP A 258 5.56 -12.28 17.67
N ASN A 259 6.66 -12.47 16.94
CA ASN A 259 6.70 -13.32 15.76
C ASN A 259 7.91 -14.27 15.78
N GLU A 260 7.70 -15.49 15.31
CA GLU A 260 8.76 -16.50 15.23
C GLU A 260 9.57 -16.38 13.93
N ASN A 261 10.85 -16.74 14.01
CA ASN A 261 11.77 -16.82 12.86
C ASN A 261 11.84 -15.53 12.03
N VAL A 262 11.71 -14.37 12.68
CA VAL A 262 11.78 -13.08 11.99
C VAL A 262 13.21 -12.84 11.51
N LYS A 263 13.35 -12.71 10.19
CA LYS A 263 14.60 -12.37 9.54
C LYS A 263 14.81 -10.86 9.44
N GLY A 264 13.73 -10.10 9.18
CA GLY A 264 13.79 -8.65 9.06
C GLY A 264 12.43 -8.01 8.91
N MET A 265 12.43 -6.68 8.81
CA MET A 265 11.21 -5.87 8.64
C MET A 265 11.39 -4.86 7.50
N ILE A 266 10.28 -4.58 6.81
CA ILE A 266 10.17 -3.55 5.78
C ILE A 266 9.16 -2.52 6.26
N TYR A 267 9.59 -1.26 6.34
CA TYR A 267 8.76 -0.11 6.66
C TYR A 267 8.39 0.62 5.38
N THR A 268 7.11 0.63 5.02
CA THR A 268 6.61 1.35 3.84
C THR A 268 6.16 2.74 4.25
N VAL A 269 7.03 3.73 4.11
CA VAL A 269 6.81 5.11 4.58
C VAL A 269 7.33 6.11 3.54
N GLY A 270 6.76 7.32 3.50
CA GLY A 270 7.18 8.39 2.60
C GLY A 270 8.64 8.80 2.79
N ASN A 271 9.25 9.33 1.74
CA ASN A 271 10.68 9.68 1.68
C ASN A 271 11.08 10.81 2.63
N GLU A 272 10.13 11.56 3.17
CA GLU A 272 10.38 12.54 4.22
C GLU A 272 10.90 11.93 5.52
N GLN A 273 10.74 10.61 5.71
CA GLN A 273 11.22 9.86 6.88
C GLN A 273 12.54 9.11 6.65
N ASP A 274 13.21 9.30 5.50
CA ASP A 274 14.47 8.59 5.16
C ASP A 274 15.53 8.74 6.27
N TYR A 275 15.71 9.96 6.75
CA TYR A 275 16.65 10.25 7.81
C TYR A 275 16.29 9.53 9.13
N HIS A 276 15.02 9.56 9.51
CA HIS A 276 14.52 8.93 10.74
C HIS A 276 14.78 7.41 10.72
N PHE A 277 14.43 6.71 9.64
CA PHE A 277 14.66 5.27 9.52
C PHE A 277 16.14 4.91 9.45
N ASN A 278 16.98 5.72 8.79
CA ASN A 278 18.43 5.53 8.81
C ASN A 278 18.98 5.56 10.24
N VAL A 279 18.56 6.53 11.06
CA VAL A 279 18.94 6.64 12.48
C VAL A 279 18.43 5.43 13.27
N LEU A 280 17.14 5.09 13.14
CA LEU A 280 16.52 3.96 13.83
C LEU A 280 17.29 2.65 13.60
N PHE A 281 17.60 2.33 12.34
CA PHE A 281 18.28 1.09 11.99
C PHE A 281 19.71 1.03 12.56
N LYS A 282 20.42 2.16 12.57
CA LYS A 282 21.76 2.26 13.16
C LYS A 282 21.72 2.07 14.68
N ILE A 283 20.77 2.66 15.38
CA ILE A 283 20.61 2.48 16.83
C ILE A 283 20.36 1.01 17.15
N LEU A 284 19.43 0.36 16.46
CA LEU A 284 19.11 -1.06 16.67
C LEU A 284 20.34 -1.97 16.41
N LYS A 285 21.12 -1.66 15.38
CA LYS A 285 22.36 -2.38 15.07
C LYS A 285 23.41 -2.20 16.17
N ARG A 286 23.58 -0.98 16.72
CA ARG A 286 24.50 -0.70 17.83
C ARG A 286 24.09 -1.37 19.13
N LEU A 287 22.80 -1.55 19.36
CA LEU A 287 22.27 -2.33 20.47
C LEU A 287 22.58 -3.83 20.33
N GLY A 288 23.07 -4.28 19.17
CA GLY A 288 23.49 -5.65 18.93
C GLY A 288 22.38 -6.59 18.48
N TYR A 289 21.28 -6.05 17.92
CA TYR A 289 20.23 -6.89 17.36
C TYR A 289 20.62 -7.39 15.96
N ASP A 290 20.82 -8.69 15.79
CA ASP A 290 21.24 -9.31 14.52
C ASP A 290 20.26 -9.05 13.38
N TRP A 291 18.96 -9.04 13.69
CA TRP A 291 17.90 -8.76 12.72
C TRP A 291 17.91 -7.32 12.19
N ALA A 292 18.58 -6.39 12.88
CA ALA A 292 18.68 -4.99 12.44
C ALA A 292 19.40 -4.84 11.09
N SER A 293 20.22 -5.83 10.71
CA SER A 293 20.89 -5.86 9.38
C SER A 293 19.93 -6.15 8.22
N TYR A 294 18.71 -6.59 8.50
CA TYR A 294 17.68 -6.92 7.53
C TYR A 294 16.46 -6.00 7.62
N LEU A 295 16.65 -4.84 8.24
CA LEU A 295 15.65 -3.77 8.21
C LEU A 295 15.77 -2.99 6.90
N SER A 296 14.66 -2.63 6.31
CA SER A 296 14.61 -1.85 5.07
C SER A 296 13.50 -0.81 5.14
N HIS A 297 13.78 0.38 4.64
CA HIS A 297 12.79 1.41 4.40
C HIS A 297 12.40 1.37 2.92
N LEU A 298 11.18 0.94 2.62
CA LEU A 298 10.57 1.15 1.32
C LEU A 298 10.12 2.61 1.26
N SER A 299 11.08 3.48 0.96
CA SER A 299 10.89 4.91 0.78
C SER A 299 10.16 5.18 -0.52
N TYR A 300 9.11 6.01 -0.48
CA TYR A 300 8.35 6.35 -1.68
C TYR A 300 8.07 7.85 -1.79
N GLY A 301 7.98 8.34 -3.04
CA GLY A 301 7.64 9.72 -3.35
C GLY A 301 6.15 10.01 -3.19
N MET A 302 5.77 11.27 -3.30
CA MET A 302 4.38 11.73 -3.15
C MET A 302 3.52 11.36 -4.35
N VAL A 303 2.20 11.34 -4.14
CA VAL A 303 1.20 11.23 -5.20
C VAL A 303 0.27 12.44 -5.14
N ASP A 304 0.10 13.10 -6.29
CA ASP A 304 -0.72 14.29 -6.45
C ASP A 304 -1.76 14.08 -7.57
N LEU A 305 -2.79 14.92 -7.60
CA LEU A 305 -3.77 14.99 -8.69
C LEU A 305 -3.43 16.15 -9.63
N PRO A 306 -3.87 16.11 -10.92
CA PRO A 306 -3.64 17.18 -11.89
C PRO A 306 -4.23 18.54 -11.47
N SER A 307 -5.27 18.55 -10.66
CA SER A 307 -5.88 19.74 -10.07
C SER A 307 -4.99 20.47 -9.05
N GLY A 308 -3.77 19.99 -8.84
CA GLY A 308 -2.84 20.44 -7.81
C GLY A 308 -2.83 19.52 -6.59
N LYS A 309 -2.10 19.91 -5.53
CA LYS A 309 -2.03 19.12 -4.29
C LYS A 309 -3.42 18.65 -3.88
N MET A 310 -3.54 17.43 -3.35
CA MET A 310 -4.75 16.71 -2.92
C MET A 310 -5.71 17.54 -2.03
N LYS A 311 -6.06 18.73 -2.47
CA LYS A 311 -7.00 19.61 -1.78
C LYS A 311 -8.23 19.76 -2.65
N SER A 312 -9.39 19.38 -2.11
CA SER A 312 -10.67 19.78 -2.67
C SER A 312 -10.73 21.31 -2.79
N ARG A 313 -11.73 21.84 -3.50
CA ARG A 313 -11.97 23.31 -3.59
C ARG A 313 -12.07 23.98 -2.22
N GLU A 314 -12.34 23.21 -1.17
CA GLU A 314 -12.45 23.67 0.23
C GLU A 314 -11.15 23.47 1.04
N GLY A 315 -10.05 23.04 0.41
CA GLY A 315 -8.76 22.83 1.08
C GLY A 315 -8.62 21.49 1.82
N THR A 316 -9.60 20.59 1.70
CA THR A 316 -9.59 19.23 2.28
C THR A 316 -8.86 18.24 1.37
N VAL A 317 -8.28 17.21 1.96
CA VAL A 317 -7.60 16.12 1.24
C VAL A 317 -8.67 15.22 0.60
N VAL A 318 -8.43 14.74 -0.63
CA VAL A 318 -9.38 13.84 -1.33
C VAL A 318 -9.45 12.51 -0.60
N ASP A 319 -10.65 12.16 -0.13
CA ASP A 319 -10.96 10.89 0.53
C ASP A 319 -10.69 9.71 -0.41
N ALA A 320 -10.14 8.63 0.13
CA ALA A 320 -9.80 7.43 -0.64
C ALA A 320 -11.03 6.76 -1.25
N ASP A 321 -12.11 6.68 -0.48
CA ASP A 321 -13.35 6.03 -0.92
C ASP A 321 -14.03 6.87 -2.01
N ASP A 322 -14.12 8.19 -1.82
CA ASP A 322 -14.71 9.10 -2.79
C ASP A 322 -13.99 9.00 -4.15
N LEU A 323 -12.64 8.93 -4.14
CA LEU A 323 -11.83 8.72 -5.35
C LEU A 323 -12.13 7.38 -6.04
N ILE A 324 -12.25 6.30 -5.26
CA ILE A 324 -12.51 4.97 -5.81
C ILE A 324 -13.93 4.91 -6.41
N TYR A 325 -14.93 5.46 -5.74
CA TYR A 325 -16.31 5.50 -6.28
C TYR A 325 -16.40 6.35 -7.55
N GLU A 326 -15.72 7.50 -7.60
CA GLU A 326 -15.63 8.31 -8.81
C GLU A 326 -15.00 7.53 -9.98
N LEU A 327 -13.95 6.76 -9.73
CA LEU A 327 -13.34 5.90 -10.75
C LEU A 327 -14.30 4.79 -11.23
N ILE A 328 -15.07 4.19 -10.33
CA ILE A 328 -16.06 3.16 -10.70
C ILE A 328 -17.13 3.76 -11.60
N ASP A 329 -17.63 4.95 -11.27
CA ASP A 329 -18.62 5.65 -12.08
C ASP A 329 -18.05 6.04 -13.46
N ASN A 330 -16.81 6.53 -13.53
CA ASN A 330 -16.13 6.86 -14.78
C ASN A 330 -15.94 5.63 -15.68
N VAL A 331 -15.57 4.48 -15.11
CA VAL A 331 -15.45 3.21 -15.83
C VAL A 331 -16.80 2.78 -16.38
N LYS A 332 -17.86 2.88 -15.57
CA LYS A 332 -19.22 2.54 -15.98
C LYS A 332 -19.67 3.41 -17.15
N GLU A 333 -19.56 4.74 -17.04
CA GLU A 333 -19.92 5.68 -18.10
C GLU A 333 -19.15 5.42 -19.40
N THR A 334 -17.82 5.24 -19.30
CA THR A 334 -16.98 4.95 -20.45
C THR A 334 -17.38 3.64 -21.14
N THR A 335 -17.65 2.60 -20.35
CA THR A 335 -18.01 1.28 -20.87
C THR A 335 -19.40 1.29 -21.54
N GLU A 336 -20.40 1.92 -20.91
CA GLU A 336 -21.76 2.01 -21.45
C GLU A 336 -21.82 2.79 -22.78
N ASN A 337 -20.88 3.70 -23.01
CA ASN A 337 -20.75 4.45 -24.27
C ASN A 337 -20.11 3.64 -25.41
N LEU A 338 -19.51 2.47 -25.12
CA LEU A 338 -18.95 1.59 -26.16
C LEU A 338 -20.06 0.77 -26.82
N ASP A 339 -20.14 0.81 -28.16
CA ASP A 339 -21.21 0.14 -28.96
C ASP A 339 -21.31 -1.38 -28.71
N LYS A 340 -20.19 -2.05 -28.38
CA LYS A 340 -20.13 -3.50 -28.14
C LYS A 340 -20.93 -3.97 -26.90
N PHE A 341 -21.25 -3.09 -25.96
CA PHE A 341 -21.98 -3.43 -24.72
C PHE A 341 -23.48 -3.18 -24.79
N LYS A 342 -24.00 -2.79 -25.96
CA LYS A 342 -25.43 -2.54 -26.16
C LYS A 342 -26.28 -3.81 -26.20
N SER A 343 -25.73 -5.00 -26.28
CA SER A 343 -26.45 -6.27 -26.21
C SER A 343 -26.72 -6.67 -24.75
N LYS A 344 -27.98 -6.95 -24.40
CA LYS A 344 -28.42 -7.30 -23.03
C LYS A 344 -27.71 -8.52 -22.40
N ASN A 345 -27.06 -9.38 -23.18
CA ASN A 345 -26.41 -10.61 -22.70
C ASN A 345 -24.93 -10.42 -22.29
N GLU A 346 -24.35 -9.23 -22.51
CA GLU A 346 -22.93 -8.94 -22.23
C GLU A 346 -22.76 -7.76 -21.26
N ALA A 347 -23.84 -7.27 -20.64
CA ALA A 347 -23.78 -6.17 -19.69
C ALA A 347 -22.88 -6.52 -18.50
N LEU A 348 -22.00 -5.58 -18.13
CA LEU A 348 -21.18 -5.67 -16.91
C LEU A 348 -22.05 -5.38 -15.68
N ASP A 349 -21.71 -5.99 -14.56
CA ASP A 349 -22.30 -5.68 -13.26
C ASP A 349 -21.40 -4.74 -12.44
N TYR A 350 -21.85 -4.38 -11.24
CA TYR A 350 -21.12 -3.47 -10.38
C TYR A 350 -19.73 -4.01 -9.99
N GLU A 351 -19.61 -5.31 -9.73
CA GLU A 351 -18.32 -5.93 -9.35
C GLU A 351 -17.35 -5.96 -10.54
N ASP A 352 -17.83 -6.09 -11.79
CA ASP A 352 -17.01 -5.95 -12.97
C ASP A 352 -16.46 -4.52 -13.09
N TYR A 353 -17.30 -3.48 -12.95
CA TYR A 353 -16.86 -2.08 -12.98
C TYR A 353 -15.86 -1.77 -11.87
N LYS A 354 -16.12 -2.25 -10.65
CA LYS A 354 -15.22 -2.10 -9.50
C LYS A 354 -13.88 -2.77 -9.75
N SER A 355 -13.86 -4.00 -10.28
CA SER A 355 -12.62 -4.73 -10.61
C SER A 355 -11.79 -3.96 -11.65
N ILE A 356 -12.43 -3.39 -12.67
CA ILE A 356 -11.75 -2.60 -13.70
C ILE A 356 -11.20 -1.31 -13.11
N ALA A 357 -11.99 -0.56 -12.33
CA ALA A 357 -11.59 0.69 -11.72
C ALA A 357 -10.43 0.51 -10.73
N LEU A 358 -10.53 -0.49 -9.84
CA LEU A 358 -9.43 -0.83 -8.92
C LEU A 358 -8.18 -1.32 -9.65
N GLY A 359 -8.35 -2.11 -10.72
CA GLY A 359 -7.25 -2.53 -11.59
C GLY A 359 -6.54 -1.33 -12.22
N ALA A 360 -7.30 -0.34 -12.70
CA ALA A 360 -6.78 0.91 -13.25
C ALA A 360 -5.97 1.70 -12.21
N LEU A 361 -6.54 1.95 -11.03
CA LEU A 361 -5.91 2.67 -9.93
C LEU A 361 -4.63 1.98 -9.46
N LYS A 362 -4.70 0.69 -9.12
CA LYS A 362 -3.59 -0.09 -8.59
C LYS A 362 -2.44 -0.16 -9.59
N TYR A 363 -2.74 -0.47 -10.85
CA TYR A 363 -1.73 -0.55 -11.90
C TYR A 363 -1.05 0.80 -12.14
N TYR A 364 -1.82 1.89 -12.23
CA TYR A 364 -1.27 3.23 -12.46
C TYR A 364 -0.27 3.65 -11.38
N ILE A 365 -0.59 3.36 -10.13
CA ILE A 365 0.29 3.65 -8.99
C ILE A 365 1.53 2.74 -8.97
N LEU A 366 1.33 1.43 -9.18
CA LEU A 366 2.39 0.44 -9.01
C LEU A 366 3.33 0.31 -10.21
N LYS A 367 2.97 0.78 -11.41
CA LYS A 367 3.87 0.78 -12.58
C LYS A 367 5.01 1.79 -12.47
N VAL A 368 4.90 2.76 -11.57
CA VAL A 368 5.91 3.80 -11.35
C VAL A 368 6.87 3.36 -10.24
N ASP A 369 8.17 3.61 -10.44
CA ASP A 369 9.18 3.35 -9.42
C ASP A 369 8.77 3.99 -8.08
N PRO A 370 8.83 3.27 -6.96
CA PRO A 370 8.41 3.80 -5.66
C PRO A 370 9.04 5.14 -5.29
N LYS A 371 10.31 5.36 -5.61
CA LYS A 371 11.04 6.59 -5.28
C LYS A 371 10.60 7.83 -6.07
N LYS A 372 9.86 7.65 -7.16
CA LYS A 372 9.37 8.76 -7.99
C LYS A 372 8.04 9.30 -7.48
N ASN A 373 7.81 10.60 -7.63
CA ASN A 373 6.50 11.20 -7.45
C ASN A 373 5.55 10.77 -8.58
N ILE A 374 4.27 10.71 -8.28
CA ILE A 374 3.21 10.38 -9.24
C ILE A 374 2.25 11.55 -9.35
N LEU A 375 1.90 11.90 -10.58
CA LEU A 375 0.72 12.69 -10.88
C LEU A 375 -0.37 11.70 -11.34
N PHE A 376 -1.33 11.40 -10.45
CA PHE A 376 -2.38 10.45 -10.76
C PHE A 376 -3.48 11.11 -11.57
N ASN A 377 -3.67 10.65 -12.81
CA ASN A 377 -4.73 11.08 -13.71
C ASN A 377 -5.82 10.00 -13.81
N PRO A 378 -7.01 10.21 -13.22
CA PRO A 378 -8.11 9.25 -13.26
C PRO A 378 -8.53 8.84 -14.68
N GLU A 379 -8.68 9.81 -15.60
CA GLU A 379 -9.10 9.55 -16.98
C GLU A 379 -8.09 8.72 -17.75
N GLU A 380 -6.80 9.05 -17.62
CA GLU A 380 -5.70 8.30 -18.27
C GLU A 380 -5.59 6.87 -17.71
N SER A 381 -5.90 6.68 -16.43
CA SER A 381 -5.75 5.39 -15.77
C SER A 381 -6.70 4.30 -16.31
N ILE A 382 -7.87 4.68 -16.81
CA ILE A 382 -8.91 3.78 -17.33
C ILE A 382 -8.84 3.52 -18.84
N ASP A 383 -7.84 4.07 -19.56
CA ASP A 383 -7.69 3.87 -21.00
C ASP A 383 -7.40 2.38 -21.34
N LEU A 384 -8.16 1.84 -22.29
CA LEU A 384 -8.03 0.46 -22.76
C LEU A 384 -6.85 0.24 -23.73
N ASN A 385 -6.24 1.29 -24.25
CA ASN A 385 -5.19 1.20 -25.28
C ASN A 385 -3.79 1.59 -24.77
N GLY A 386 -3.72 2.11 -23.54
CA GLY A 386 -2.48 2.60 -22.94
C GLY A 386 -1.74 1.56 -22.09
N ASN A 387 -0.69 2.01 -21.41
CA ASN A 387 -0.02 1.25 -20.35
C ASN A 387 -0.84 1.35 -19.05
N THR A 388 -1.94 0.59 -18.99
CA THR A 388 -2.99 0.69 -17.95
C THR A 388 -3.44 -0.68 -17.44
N GLY A 389 -4.09 -0.70 -16.27
CA GLY A 389 -4.70 -1.91 -15.72
C GLY A 389 -5.76 -2.51 -16.65
N PRO A 390 -6.72 -1.73 -17.17
CA PRO A 390 -7.73 -2.22 -18.10
C PRO A 390 -7.17 -2.86 -19.37
N PHE A 391 -6.05 -2.36 -19.91
CA PHE A 391 -5.36 -3.00 -21.03
C PHE A 391 -4.91 -4.44 -20.71
N ILE A 392 -4.37 -4.64 -19.51
CA ILE A 392 -3.95 -5.97 -19.02
C ILE A 392 -5.16 -6.87 -18.80
N GLN A 393 -6.18 -6.37 -18.12
CA GLN A 393 -7.41 -7.12 -17.80
C GLN A 393 -8.13 -7.54 -19.07
N TYR A 394 -8.23 -6.67 -20.06
CA TYR A 394 -8.83 -6.97 -21.35
C TYR A 394 -8.10 -8.10 -22.11
N ALA A 395 -6.77 -8.08 -22.09
CA ALA A 395 -5.98 -9.17 -22.67
C ALA A 395 -6.24 -10.52 -21.98
N TYR A 396 -6.34 -10.53 -20.65
CA TYR A 396 -6.69 -11.71 -19.87
C TYR A 396 -8.04 -12.29 -20.27
N VAL A 397 -9.10 -11.46 -20.30
CA VAL A 397 -10.47 -11.87 -20.67
C VAL A 397 -10.50 -12.41 -22.11
N ARG A 398 -9.78 -11.75 -23.03
CA ARG A 398 -9.63 -12.21 -24.42
C ARG A 398 -9.02 -13.61 -24.50
N ILE A 399 -7.91 -13.84 -23.78
CA ILE A 399 -7.25 -15.15 -23.75
C ILE A 399 -8.18 -16.21 -23.18
N GLN A 400 -8.88 -15.91 -22.08
CA GLN A 400 -9.89 -16.81 -21.52
C GLN A 400 -10.96 -17.22 -22.54
N SER A 401 -11.44 -16.26 -23.32
CA SER A 401 -12.43 -16.51 -24.38
C SER A 401 -11.91 -17.39 -25.50
N ILE A 402 -10.61 -17.27 -25.87
CA ILE A 402 -9.96 -18.13 -26.85
C ILE A 402 -9.87 -19.57 -26.32
N ILE A 403 -9.39 -19.73 -25.10
CA ILE A 403 -9.19 -21.05 -24.47
C ILE A 403 -10.52 -21.80 -24.34
N LYS A 404 -11.60 -21.12 -23.91
CA LYS A 404 -12.95 -21.72 -23.78
C LYS A 404 -13.52 -22.26 -25.09
N LYS A 405 -13.06 -21.78 -26.24
CA LYS A 405 -13.51 -22.22 -27.56
C LYS A 405 -12.76 -23.45 -28.10
N TYR A 406 -11.70 -23.89 -27.44
CA TYR A 406 -10.89 -25.00 -27.87
C TYR A 406 -11.12 -26.23 -26.98
N ASN A 407 -11.60 -27.33 -27.60
CA ASN A 407 -12.01 -28.55 -26.90
C ASN A 407 -11.10 -29.76 -27.19
N ASN A 408 -10.00 -29.55 -27.94
CA ASN A 408 -9.12 -30.66 -28.32
C ASN A 408 -7.88 -30.71 -27.40
N GLU A 409 -7.19 -31.83 -27.38
CA GLU A 409 -5.93 -31.99 -26.65
C GLU A 409 -4.81 -31.18 -27.33
N ILE A 410 -3.97 -30.50 -26.48
CA ILE A 410 -2.81 -29.73 -26.94
C ILE A 410 -1.60 -30.65 -26.97
N SER A 411 -1.07 -30.90 -28.16
CA SER A 411 0.12 -31.75 -28.41
C SER A 411 1.20 -30.91 -29.07
N ILE A 412 2.44 -30.97 -28.55
CA ILE A 412 3.58 -30.23 -29.12
C ILE A 412 4.40 -31.11 -30.02
N ASP A 413 4.54 -30.71 -31.29
CA ASP A 413 5.57 -31.23 -32.16
C ASP A 413 6.89 -30.47 -31.96
N LYS A 414 7.94 -31.18 -31.52
CA LYS A 414 9.28 -30.62 -31.26
C LYS A 414 10.04 -30.24 -32.55
N GLY A 415 9.50 -30.60 -33.71
CA GLY A 415 9.98 -30.20 -35.05
C GLY A 415 9.38 -28.89 -35.55
N TYR A 416 8.40 -28.31 -34.81
CA TYR A 416 7.78 -27.05 -35.20
C TYR A 416 8.78 -25.89 -35.21
N SER A 417 8.76 -25.09 -36.29
CA SER A 417 9.56 -23.86 -36.40
C SER A 417 8.80 -22.67 -35.86
N LEU A 418 9.29 -22.10 -34.76
CA LEU A 418 8.71 -20.92 -34.11
C LEU A 418 8.95 -19.67 -34.98
N ASN A 419 7.92 -18.83 -35.12
CA ASN A 419 8.11 -17.49 -35.66
C ASN A 419 8.69 -16.54 -34.62
N ASP A 420 9.12 -15.34 -35.05
CA ASP A 420 9.80 -14.38 -34.17
C ASP A 420 8.91 -13.89 -33.02
N LYS A 421 7.59 -13.73 -33.23
CA LYS A 421 6.66 -13.29 -32.18
C LYS A 421 6.39 -14.38 -31.14
N GLU A 422 6.31 -15.63 -31.56
CA GLU A 422 6.22 -16.77 -30.66
C GLU A 422 7.48 -16.87 -29.77
N LYS A 423 8.67 -16.71 -30.38
CA LYS A 423 9.95 -16.68 -29.64
C LYS A 423 10.05 -15.54 -28.66
N GLU A 424 9.59 -14.34 -29.06
CA GLU A 424 9.60 -13.15 -28.20
C GLU A 424 8.80 -13.37 -26.91
N ILE A 425 7.57 -13.88 -27.03
CA ILE A 425 6.73 -14.17 -25.86
C ILE A 425 7.36 -15.25 -24.97
N LEU A 426 7.91 -16.32 -25.57
CA LEU A 426 8.55 -17.39 -24.80
C LEU A 426 9.78 -16.91 -24.03
N LYS A 427 10.55 -15.95 -24.56
CA LYS A 427 11.65 -15.28 -23.84
C LYS A 427 11.12 -14.49 -22.65
N ILE A 428 10.07 -13.70 -22.86
CA ILE A 428 9.48 -12.89 -21.78
C ILE A 428 8.98 -13.83 -20.66
N ILE A 429 8.26 -14.91 -21.00
CA ILE A 429 7.81 -15.90 -20.02
C ILE A 429 9.00 -16.53 -19.26
N TYR A 430 10.08 -16.86 -19.97
CA TYR A 430 11.29 -17.44 -19.38
C TYR A 430 11.91 -16.57 -18.28
N ASP A 431 11.83 -15.25 -18.42
CA ASP A 431 12.43 -14.28 -17.50
C ASP A 431 11.64 -14.05 -16.21
N LEU A 432 10.39 -14.54 -16.10
CA LEU A 432 9.50 -14.31 -14.96
C LEU A 432 10.14 -14.59 -13.59
N PRO A 433 10.84 -15.73 -13.34
CA PRO A 433 11.43 -16.00 -12.03
C PRO A 433 12.49 -14.95 -11.63
N VAL A 434 13.25 -14.46 -12.61
CA VAL A 434 14.27 -13.42 -12.41
C VAL A 434 13.62 -12.08 -12.10
N VAL A 435 12.54 -11.73 -12.77
CA VAL A 435 11.78 -10.49 -12.53
C VAL A 435 11.20 -10.48 -11.13
N ILE A 436 10.56 -11.57 -10.68
CA ILE A 436 10.00 -11.69 -9.32
C ILE A 436 11.13 -11.56 -8.27
N LYS A 437 12.27 -12.21 -8.49
CA LYS A 437 13.42 -12.13 -7.59
C LYS A 437 14.01 -10.71 -7.52
N ASN A 438 14.12 -10.03 -8.65
CA ASN A 438 14.64 -8.66 -8.69
C ASN A 438 13.66 -7.67 -8.05
N SER A 439 12.36 -7.84 -8.28
CA SER A 439 11.31 -7.03 -7.63
C SER A 439 11.38 -7.10 -6.10
N TYR A 440 11.65 -8.30 -5.54
CA TYR A 440 11.93 -8.45 -4.11
C TYR A 440 13.21 -7.70 -3.68
N LYS A 441 14.31 -7.88 -4.39
CA LYS A 441 15.61 -7.26 -4.02
C LYS A 441 15.56 -5.74 -4.05
N GLU A 442 14.85 -5.17 -5.00
CA GLU A 442 14.74 -3.73 -5.21
C GLU A 442 13.54 -3.12 -4.48
N LEU A 443 12.72 -3.96 -3.82
CA LEU A 443 11.45 -3.56 -3.19
C LEU A 443 10.59 -2.74 -4.16
N SER A 444 10.51 -3.15 -5.42
CA SER A 444 9.86 -2.40 -6.49
C SER A 444 8.80 -3.23 -7.23
N PRO A 445 7.50 -3.03 -6.93
CA PRO A 445 6.41 -3.61 -7.71
C PRO A 445 6.41 -3.18 -9.18
N ALA A 446 7.03 -2.05 -9.50
CA ALA A 446 7.09 -1.51 -10.86
C ALA A 446 7.79 -2.47 -11.84
N LEU A 447 8.71 -3.30 -11.36
CA LEU A 447 9.35 -4.33 -12.20
C LEU A 447 8.34 -5.38 -12.67
N ILE A 448 7.41 -5.80 -11.80
CA ILE A 448 6.32 -6.73 -12.16
C ILE A 448 5.34 -6.04 -13.12
N ALA A 449 4.93 -4.81 -12.83
CA ALA A 449 3.95 -4.09 -13.65
C ALA A 449 4.46 -3.84 -15.07
N ASN A 450 5.71 -3.39 -15.22
CA ASN A 450 6.31 -3.14 -16.53
C ASN A 450 6.56 -4.43 -17.31
N TYR A 451 7.04 -5.50 -16.65
CA TYR A 451 7.16 -6.82 -17.25
C TYR A 451 5.79 -7.34 -17.75
N LEU A 452 4.75 -7.18 -16.97
CA LEU A 452 3.39 -7.59 -17.33
C LEU A 452 2.88 -6.83 -18.57
N TYR A 453 3.15 -5.53 -18.64
CA TYR A 453 2.82 -4.73 -19.83
C TYR A 453 3.54 -5.23 -21.09
N ASP A 454 4.85 -5.49 -20.99
CA ASP A 454 5.64 -5.97 -22.12
C ASP A 454 5.14 -7.34 -22.62
N LEU A 455 4.80 -8.25 -21.70
CA LEU A 455 4.22 -9.54 -22.03
C LEU A 455 2.88 -9.39 -22.78
N VAL A 456 1.97 -8.57 -22.24
CA VAL A 456 0.65 -8.36 -22.84
C VAL A 456 0.76 -7.66 -24.19
N LYS A 457 1.65 -6.68 -24.33
CA LYS A 457 1.92 -5.97 -25.59
C LYS A 457 2.43 -6.94 -26.66
N SER A 458 3.39 -7.81 -26.32
CA SER A 458 3.93 -8.82 -27.22
C SER A 458 2.86 -9.85 -27.59
N TYR A 459 2.04 -10.31 -26.63
CA TYR A 459 0.92 -11.22 -26.90
C TYR A 459 -0.14 -10.60 -27.81
N ASN A 460 -0.52 -9.34 -27.59
CA ASN A 460 -1.46 -8.63 -28.47
C ASN A 460 -0.91 -8.52 -29.91
N SER A 461 0.41 -8.34 -30.06
CA SER A 461 1.07 -8.35 -31.37
C SER A 461 0.99 -9.72 -32.05
N LEU A 462 1.17 -10.83 -31.32
CA LEU A 462 0.95 -12.19 -31.86
C LEU A 462 -0.50 -12.37 -32.30
N TYR A 463 -1.46 -12.02 -31.44
CA TYR A 463 -2.89 -12.16 -31.68
C TYR A 463 -3.38 -11.37 -32.91
N GLN A 464 -2.84 -10.18 -33.17
CA GLN A 464 -3.20 -9.35 -34.32
C GLN A 464 -2.64 -9.88 -35.64
N ASN A 465 -1.48 -10.56 -35.62
CA ASN A 465 -0.79 -11.00 -36.83
C ASN A 465 -1.07 -12.48 -37.20
N PHE A 466 -1.51 -13.27 -36.20
CA PHE A 466 -1.69 -14.71 -36.39
C PHE A 466 -3.01 -15.20 -35.76
N ASN A 467 -3.71 -16.08 -36.51
CA ASN A 467 -4.87 -16.75 -35.96
C ASN A 467 -4.42 -17.79 -34.93
N ILE A 468 -5.05 -17.81 -33.73
CA ILE A 468 -4.71 -18.77 -32.69
C ILE A 468 -5.42 -20.12 -32.88
N LEU A 469 -6.73 -20.11 -33.17
CA LEU A 469 -7.59 -21.29 -33.22
C LEU A 469 -7.60 -21.96 -34.63
N ASN A 470 -7.54 -21.14 -35.68
CA ASN A 470 -7.54 -21.58 -37.06
C ASN A 470 -6.21 -21.21 -37.71
N SER A 471 -5.12 -21.76 -37.16
CA SER A 471 -3.76 -21.54 -37.66
C SER A 471 -3.50 -22.36 -38.95
N GLU A 472 -2.32 -22.17 -39.49
CA GLU A 472 -1.86 -22.80 -40.77
C GLU A 472 -1.74 -24.32 -40.63
N SER A 473 -1.49 -24.82 -39.40
CA SER A 473 -1.40 -26.27 -39.12
C SER A 473 -1.90 -26.57 -37.68
N LYS A 474 -2.08 -27.85 -37.36
CA LYS A 474 -2.43 -28.31 -36.01
C LYS A 474 -1.30 -28.02 -35.02
N GLU A 475 -0.06 -28.13 -35.44
CA GLU A 475 1.14 -27.87 -34.66
C GLU A 475 1.21 -26.39 -34.26
N SER A 476 1.00 -25.48 -35.22
CA SER A 476 0.95 -24.03 -34.92
C SER A 476 -0.21 -23.66 -34.01
N THR A 477 -1.38 -24.28 -34.17
CA THR A 477 -2.53 -24.10 -33.26
C THR A 477 -2.18 -24.54 -31.84
N SER A 478 -1.58 -25.74 -31.68
CA SER A 478 -1.19 -26.28 -30.37
C SER A 478 -0.17 -25.39 -29.65
N VAL A 479 0.87 -24.94 -30.35
CA VAL A 479 1.92 -24.09 -29.80
C VAL A 479 1.35 -22.74 -29.38
N ARG A 480 0.56 -22.06 -30.23
CA ARG A 480 -0.05 -20.77 -29.93
C ARG A 480 -1.06 -20.85 -28.81
N LEU A 481 -1.81 -21.94 -28.68
CA LEU A 481 -2.70 -22.19 -27.56
C LEU A 481 -1.92 -22.36 -26.25
N LEU A 482 -0.82 -23.11 -26.26
CA LEU A 482 -0.01 -23.29 -25.06
C LEU A 482 0.66 -21.98 -24.63
N ILE A 483 1.16 -21.18 -25.58
CA ILE A 483 1.65 -19.82 -25.31
C ILE A 483 0.52 -18.97 -24.70
N SER A 484 -0.69 -19.05 -25.23
CA SER A 484 -1.85 -18.30 -24.70
C SER A 484 -2.18 -18.74 -23.28
N LEU A 485 -2.21 -20.04 -22.99
CA LEU A 485 -2.44 -20.59 -21.64
C LEU A 485 -1.40 -20.06 -20.65
N LYS A 486 -0.12 -20.16 -20.99
CA LYS A 486 0.94 -19.68 -20.10
C LYS A 486 0.97 -18.17 -19.96
N THR A 487 0.69 -17.42 -21.00
CA THR A 487 0.51 -15.96 -20.91
C THR A 487 -0.62 -15.61 -19.95
N ARG A 488 -1.76 -16.29 -20.01
CA ARG A 488 -2.87 -16.12 -19.05
C ARG A 488 -2.42 -16.39 -17.61
N ASP A 489 -1.70 -17.49 -17.37
CA ASP A 489 -1.25 -17.88 -16.04
C ASP A 489 -0.25 -16.87 -15.47
N VAL A 490 0.66 -16.35 -16.31
CA VAL A 490 1.61 -15.31 -15.93
C VAL A 490 0.89 -13.97 -15.66
N ILE A 491 -0.09 -13.60 -16.49
CA ILE A 491 -0.93 -12.40 -16.22
C ILE A 491 -1.62 -12.54 -14.86
N LYS A 492 -2.20 -13.71 -14.58
CA LYS A 492 -2.88 -13.98 -13.31
C LYS A 492 -1.91 -13.84 -12.13
N LEU A 493 -0.76 -14.51 -12.18
CA LEU A 493 0.25 -14.41 -11.11
C LEU A 493 0.73 -12.97 -10.91
N CYS A 494 1.13 -12.27 -11.97
CA CYS A 494 1.61 -10.89 -11.84
C CYS A 494 0.52 -9.95 -11.30
N SER A 495 -0.74 -10.14 -11.72
CA SER A 495 -1.88 -9.38 -11.18
C SER A 495 -2.08 -9.66 -9.68
N GLU A 496 -1.99 -10.91 -9.23
CA GLU A 496 -2.03 -11.28 -7.81
C GLU A 496 -0.89 -10.61 -7.01
N LEU A 497 0.33 -10.54 -7.57
CA LEU A 497 1.47 -9.86 -6.94
C LEU A 497 1.26 -8.35 -6.81
N LEU A 498 0.49 -7.75 -7.71
CA LEU A 498 0.12 -6.34 -7.68
C LEU A 498 -1.20 -6.09 -6.91
N GLY A 499 -1.84 -7.14 -6.39
CA GLY A 499 -3.14 -7.03 -5.74
C GLY A 499 -4.28 -6.62 -6.68
N ILE A 500 -4.14 -6.91 -7.98
CA ILE A 500 -5.13 -6.57 -9.02
C ILE A 500 -6.03 -7.77 -9.28
N ASP A 501 -7.34 -7.57 -9.15
CA ASP A 501 -8.34 -8.56 -9.52
C ASP A 501 -8.58 -8.57 -11.04
N LEU A 502 -8.81 -9.77 -11.57
CA LEU A 502 -9.07 -9.97 -12.99
C LEU A 502 -10.55 -10.27 -13.21
N PRO A 503 -11.27 -9.45 -13.99
CA PRO A 503 -12.69 -9.65 -14.27
C PRO A 503 -12.92 -10.89 -15.14
N ASN A 504 -14.11 -11.46 -15.04
CA ASN A 504 -14.51 -12.60 -15.89
C ASN A 504 -14.93 -12.20 -17.29
N LYS A 505 -15.38 -10.95 -17.43
CA LYS A 505 -15.84 -10.35 -18.70
C LYS A 505 -15.45 -8.85 -18.71
N MET A 506 -15.27 -8.35 -19.92
CA MET A 506 -14.86 -6.95 -20.14
C MET A 506 -15.21 -6.49 -21.57
#